data_5bd7a58915f8f5e08994cd1dc9ecb556
#
_entry.id   5bd7a58915f8f5e08994cd1dc9ecb556
#
_cell.length_a   1.000
_cell.length_b   1.000
_cell.length_c   1.000
_cell.angle_alpha   90.00
_cell.angle_beta   90.00
_cell.angle_gamma   90.00
#
_symmetry.space_group_name_H-M   'P 1'
#
loop_
_entity.id
_entity.type
_entity.pdbx_description
1 polymer ?
#
loop_
_entity_poly.entity_id
_entity_poly.type
_entity_poly.pdbx_seq_one_letter_code
_entity_poly.pdbx_strand_id
1 'polypeptide(L)'
;MRPVELNAVGDATRAAACAPPIVLIGFQSMGNLGLGYLAASLRQSGYDVRVLDIELPEQTLVAAVRAAQPMLVGFSLIFQFYIRRYASLMDALRREGIDCHFTMGGHYPTLSPQQTLAAAP
;
A
#
# COMPACT_ATOMS: atom_id res chain seq x y z
N MET A 1 -28.43 4.75 -11.73
CA MET A 1 -27.42 5.77 -11.36
C MET A 1 -27.81 7.12 -11.95
N ARG A 2 -27.74 8.15 -11.18
CA ARG A 2 -28.12 9.49 -11.62
C ARG A 2 -26.96 10.18 -12.34
N PRO A 3 -27.24 11.11 -13.30
CA PRO A 3 -26.16 11.78 -14.03
C PRO A 3 -25.15 12.51 -13.14
N VAL A 4 -25.60 13.06 -12.02
CA VAL A 4 -24.72 13.74 -11.05
C VAL A 4 -23.68 12.78 -10.45
N GLU A 5 -24.09 11.53 -10.16
CA GLU A 5 -23.18 10.51 -9.64
C GLU A 5 -22.12 10.11 -10.67
N LEU A 6 -22.52 10.01 -11.95
CA LEU A 6 -21.58 9.74 -13.04
C LEU A 6 -20.54 10.85 -13.16
N ASN A 7 -20.97 12.10 -13.08
CA ASN A 7 -20.07 13.24 -13.14
C ASN A 7 -19.10 13.25 -11.96
N ALA A 8 -19.59 12.94 -10.75
CA ALA A 8 -18.75 12.88 -9.55
C ALA A 8 -17.69 11.78 -9.68
N VAL A 9 -18.06 10.61 -10.22
CA VAL A 9 -17.10 9.53 -10.46
C VAL A 9 -16.06 9.96 -11.49
N GLY A 10 -16.48 10.60 -12.58
CA GLY A 10 -15.57 11.11 -13.59
C GLY A 10 -14.59 12.14 -13.05
N ASP A 11 -15.07 13.05 -12.24
CA ASP A 11 -14.23 14.07 -11.63
C ASP A 11 -13.25 13.47 -10.62
N ALA A 12 -13.68 12.50 -9.81
CA ALA A 12 -12.82 11.79 -8.88
C ALA A 12 -11.72 11.03 -9.63
N THR A 13 -12.06 10.35 -10.72
CA THR A 13 -11.10 9.63 -11.55
C THR A 13 -10.06 10.58 -12.14
N ARG A 14 -10.50 11.74 -12.64
CA ARG A 14 -9.61 12.72 -13.23
C ARG A 14 -8.68 13.33 -12.19
N ALA A 15 -9.20 13.68 -11.02
CA ALA A 15 -8.39 14.21 -9.93
C ALA A 15 -7.38 13.18 -9.44
N ALA A 16 -7.80 11.92 -9.31
CA ALA A 16 -6.90 10.83 -8.88
C ALA A 16 -5.82 10.54 -9.91
N ALA A 17 -6.11 10.68 -11.22
CA ALA A 17 -5.10 10.50 -12.28
C ALA A 17 -3.98 11.54 -12.19
N CYS A 18 -4.27 12.75 -11.66
CA CYS A 18 -3.28 13.79 -11.43
C CYS A 18 -2.64 13.71 -10.04
N ALA A 19 -3.19 12.88 -9.14
CA ALA A 19 -2.67 12.70 -7.80
C ALA A 19 -1.56 11.66 -7.78
N PRO A 20 -0.67 11.70 -6.78
CA PRO A 20 0.32 10.66 -6.58
C PRO A 20 -0.35 9.30 -6.36
N PRO A 21 0.29 8.19 -6.76
CA PRO A 21 -0.29 6.87 -6.62
C PRO A 21 -0.31 6.38 -5.17
N ILE A 22 -1.11 5.33 -4.94
CA ILE A 22 -1.07 4.52 -3.73
C ILE A 22 -0.26 3.27 -4.05
N VAL A 23 0.71 2.94 -3.21
CA VAL A 23 1.49 1.71 -3.33
C VAL A 23 1.06 0.75 -2.24
N LEU A 24 0.68 -0.46 -2.63
CA LEU A 24 0.33 -1.55 -1.71
C LEU A 24 1.39 -2.63 -1.81
N ILE A 25 1.92 -3.06 -0.67
CA ILE A 25 2.99 -4.05 -0.61
C ILE A 25 2.52 -5.23 0.24
N GLY A 26 2.62 -6.42 -0.31
CA GLY A 26 2.22 -7.63 0.39
C GLY A 26 2.63 -8.88 -0.37
N PHE A 27 2.29 -10.01 0.20
CA PHE A 27 2.53 -11.31 -0.42
C PHE A 27 1.66 -11.48 -1.66
N GLN A 28 2.26 -11.79 -2.80
CA GLN A 28 1.53 -12.02 -4.05
C GLN A 28 1.62 -13.47 -4.53
N SER A 29 2.69 -14.16 -4.23
CA SER A 29 2.95 -15.50 -4.75
C SER A 29 1.91 -16.55 -4.34
N MET A 30 1.22 -16.32 -3.21
CA MET A 30 0.22 -17.25 -2.69
C MET A 30 -1.22 -16.74 -2.88
N GLY A 31 -1.39 -15.71 -3.69
CA GLY A 31 -2.71 -15.12 -3.91
C GLY A 31 -3.22 -14.35 -2.70
N ASN A 32 -3.01 -13.06 -2.66
CA ASN A 32 -3.48 -12.20 -1.58
C ASN A 32 -4.82 -11.56 -1.97
N LEU A 33 -5.90 -12.26 -1.70
CA LEU A 33 -7.25 -11.80 -2.06
C LEU A 33 -7.60 -10.47 -1.37
N GLY A 34 -7.23 -10.34 -0.10
CA GLY A 34 -7.52 -9.11 0.65
C GLY A 34 -6.85 -7.89 0.01
N LEU A 35 -5.58 -8.02 -0.36
CA LEU A 35 -4.87 -6.95 -1.03
C LEU A 35 -5.45 -6.68 -2.42
N GLY A 36 -5.84 -7.73 -3.14
CA GLY A 36 -6.49 -7.61 -4.44
C GLY A 36 -7.83 -6.88 -4.37
N TYR A 37 -8.67 -7.20 -3.40
CA TYR A 37 -9.94 -6.49 -3.19
C TYR A 37 -9.71 -5.03 -2.83
N LEU A 38 -8.74 -4.75 -1.97
CA LEU A 38 -8.41 -3.38 -1.59
C LEU A 38 -7.94 -2.57 -2.79
N ALA A 39 -7.05 -3.14 -3.59
CA ALA A 39 -6.55 -2.50 -4.81
C ALA A 39 -7.69 -2.23 -5.80
N ALA A 40 -8.57 -3.19 -6.01
CA ALA A 40 -9.73 -3.04 -6.90
C ALA A 40 -10.67 -1.94 -6.41
N SER A 41 -10.96 -1.92 -5.11
CA SER A 41 -11.84 -0.91 -4.51
C SER A 41 -11.26 0.50 -4.67
N LEU A 42 -9.97 0.66 -4.42
CA LEU A 42 -9.30 1.96 -4.59
C LEU A 42 -9.29 2.41 -6.05
N ARG A 43 -9.04 1.48 -6.97
CA ARG A 43 -9.08 1.79 -8.42
C ARG A 43 -10.47 2.20 -8.88
N GLN A 44 -11.52 1.56 -8.35
CA GLN A 44 -12.90 1.96 -8.63
C GLN A 44 -13.19 3.37 -8.15
N SER A 45 -12.54 3.79 -7.07
CA SER A 45 -12.67 5.17 -6.56
C SER A 45 -11.78 6.17 -7.29
N GLY A 46 -11.08 5.74 -8.34
CA GLY A 46 -10.31 6.61 -9.21
C GLY A 46 -8.85 6.77 -8.84
N TYR A 47 -8.34 6.02 -7.86
CA TYR A 47 -6.93 6.10 -7.47
C TYR A 47 -6.05 5.24 -8.39
N ASP A 48 -4.84 5.75 -8.66
CA ASP A 48 -3.78 4.95 -9.27
C ASP A 48 -3.19 4.06 -8.16
N VAL A 49 -3.31 2.76 -8.30
CA VAL A 49 -2.85 1.80 -7.28
C VAL A 49 -1.83 0.86 -7.90
N ARG A 50 -0.68 0.78 -7.28
CA ARG A 50 0.40 -0.13 -7.67
C ARG A 50 0.60 -1.15 -6.57
N VAL A 51 0.65 -2.42 -6.96
CA VAL A 51 0.82 -3.54 -6.01
C VAL A 51 2.20 -4.14 -6.22
N LEU A 52 2.96 -4.23 -5.14
CA LEU A 52 4.31 -4.79 -5.14
C LEU A 52 4.36 -6.03 -4.26
N ASP A 53 5.16 -7.00 -4.66
CA ASP A 53 5.37 -8.23 -3.91
C ASP A 53 6.46 -8.02 -2.86
N ILE A 54 6.16 -8.29 -1.59
CA ILE A 54 7.14 -8.18 -0.50
C ILE A 54 8.33 -9.14 -0.67
N GLU A 55 8.16 -10.19 -1.47
CA GLU A 55 9.23 -11.14 -1.73
C GLU A 55 10.31 -10.60 -2.69
N LEU A 56 10.06 -9.49 -3.37
CA LEU A 56 11.08 -8.84 -4.17
C LEU A 56 12.24 -8.36 -3.29
N PRO A 57 13.45 -8.24 -3.85
CA PRO A 57 14.57 -7.68 -3.10
C PRO A 57 14.23 -6.29 -2.55
N GLU A 58 14.69 -6.00 -1.34
CA GLU A 58 14.41 -4.72 -0.67
C GLU A 58 14.81 -3.54 -1.54
N GLN A 59 15.95 -3.61 -2.19
CA GLN A 59 16.44 -2.55 -3.08
C GLN A 59 15.48 -2.30 -4.25
N THR A 60 14.91 -3.37 -4.80
CA THR A 60 13.92 -3.27 -5.89
C THR A 60 12.65 -2.58 -5.40
N LEU A 61 12.18 -2.95 -4.21
CA LEU A 61 11.00 -2.34 -3.61
C LEU A 61 11.23 -0.85 -3.33
N VAL A 62 12.36 -0.51 -2.75
CA VAL A 62 12.72 0.89 -2.47
C VAL A 62 12.77 1.70 -3.76
N ALA A 63 13.40 1.19 -4.80
CA ALA A 63 13.50 1.87 -6.08
C ALA A 63 12.10 2.09 -6.71
N ALA A 64 11.23 1.09 -6.63
CA ALA A 64 9.89 1.17 -7.19
C ALA A 64 9.03 2.22 -6.43
N VAL A 65 9.12 2.24 -5.11
CA VAL A 65 8.39 3.23 -4.31
C VAL A 65 8.93 4.64 -4.56
N ARG A 66 10.24 4.81 -4.64
CA ARG A 66 10.85 6.10 -4.96
C ARG A 66 10.39 6.62 -6.32
N ALA A 67 10.39 5.77 -7.33
CA ALA A 67 9.95 6.14 -8.68
C ALA A 67 8.47 6.52 -8.70
N ALA A 68 7.66 5.86 -7.89
CA ALA A 68 6.22 6.12 -7.82
C ALA A 68 5.87 7.43 -7.13
N GLN A 69 6.67 7.86 -6.16
CA GLN A 69 6.39 9.02 -5.30
C GLN A 69 4.96 8.99 -4.76
N PRO A 70 4.63 7.97 -3.94
CA PRO A 70 3.25 7.74 -3.56
C PRO A 70 2.74 8.73 -2.52
N MET A 71 1.42 8.89 -2.46
CA MET A 71 0.75 9.62 -1.39
C MET A 71 0.56 8.76 -0.13
N LEU A 72 0.58 7.44 -0.30
CA LEU A 72 0.40 6.48 0.79
C LEU A 72 1.05 5.17 0.41
N VAL A 73 1.68 4.51 1.38
CA VAL A 73 2.17 3.14 1.24
C VAL A 73 1.42 2.26 2.24
N GLY A 74 0.72 1.26 1.73
CA GLY A 74 0.00 0.28 2.53
C GLY A 74 0.76 -1.05 2.54
N PHE A 75 0.92 -1.62 3.73
CA PHE A 75 1.59 -2.91 3.93
C PHE A 75 0.57 -3.93 4.40
N SER A 76 0.53 -5.09 3.73
CA SER A 76 -0.33 -6.19 4.11
C SER A 76 0.50 -7.28 4.76
N LEU A 77 0.42 -7.38 6.08
CA LEU A 77 1.17 -8.36 6.86
C LEU A 77 0.24 -9.49 7.29
N ILE A 78 0.37 -10.65 6.63
CA ILE A 78 -0.43 -11.83 6.94
C ILE A 78 0.25 -12.65 8.03
N PHE A 79 1.54 -12.89 7.88
CA PHE A 79 2.30 -13.80 8.73
C PHE A 79 3.20 -13.01 9.68
N GLN A 80 3.04 -13.25 10.97
CA GLN A 80 3.77 -12.59 12.05
C GLN A 80 5.30 -12.63 11.85
N PHE A 81 5.83 -13.75 11.37
CA PHE A 81 7.27 -13.91 11.24
C PHE A 81 7.90 -13.03 10.17
N TYR A 82 7.11 -12.40 9.32
CA TYR A 82 7.62 -11.45 8.32
C TYR A 82 7.70 -10.00 8.84
N ILE A 83 7.30 -9.74 10.08
CA ILE A 83 7.23 -8.35 10.57
C ILE A 83 8.57 -7.64 10.50
N ARG A 84 9.67 -8.35 10.74
CA ARG A 84 11.02 -7.76 10.66
C ARG A 84 11.36 -7.32 9.25
N ARG A 85 10.92 -8.07 8.24
CA ARG A 85 11.14 -7.70 6.85
C ARG A 85 10.38 -6.43 6.50
N TYR A 86 9.14 -6.31 6.94
CA TYR A 86 8.37 -5.09 6.75
C TYR A 86 8.97 -3.92 7.49
N ALA A 87 9.40 -4.11 8.71
CA ALA A 87 10.06 -3.07 9.49
C ALA A 87 11.36 -2.59 8.82
N SER A 88 12.16 -3.52 8.32
CA SER A 88 13.39 -3.19 7.57
C SER A 88 13.08 -2.38 6.32
N LEU A 89 12.06 -2.78 5.57
CA LEU A 89 11.64 -2.07 4.36
C LEU A 89 11.15 -0.66 4.70
N MET A 90 10.30 -0.53 5.71
CA MET A 90 9.78 0.77 6.13
C MET A 90 10.91 1.71 6.54
N ASP A 91 11.89 1.20 7.28
CA ASP A 91 13.06 1.96 7.70
C ASP A 91 13.91 2.38 6.49
N ALA A 92 14.12 1.47 5.54
CA ALA A 92 14.83 1.78 4.31
C ALA A 92 14.12 2.87 3.49
N LEU A 93 12.80 2.78 3.39
CA LEU A 93 11.99 3.80 2.69
C LEU A 93 12.12 5.17 3.36
N ARG A 94 12.06 5.22 4.69
CA ARG A 94 12.24 6.48 5.43
C ARG A 94 13.63 7.08 5.21
N ARG A 95 14.67 6.24 5.22
CA ARG A 95 16.05 6.69 4.96
C ARG A 95 16.22 7.26 3.54
N GLU A 96 15.45 6.75 2.59
CA GLU A 96 15.47 7.24 1.21
C GLU A 96 14.58 8.47 0.99
N GLY A 97 14.03 9.04 2.04
CA GLY A 97 13.26 10.27 1.96
C GLY A 97 11.78 10.09 1.64
N ILE A 98 11.27 8.88 1.70
CA ILE A 98 9.83 8.62 1.55
C ILE A 98 9.15 8.98 2.87
N ASP A 99 8.44 10.09 2.90
CA ASP A 99 7.83 10.63 4.12
C ASP A 99 6.30 10.60 4.11
N CYS A 100 5.69 10.00 3.10
CA CYS A 100 4.24 9.86 3.03
C CYS A 100 3.70 8.98 4.16
N HIS A 101 2.38 8.92 4.30
CA HIS A 101 1.74 8.11 5.31
C HIS A 101 1.95 6.61 5.02
N PHE A 102 2.38 5.87 6.04
CA PHE A 102 2.45 4.42 6.00
C PHE A 102 1.29 3.84 6.82
N THR A 103 0.63 2.84 6.27
CA THR A 103 -0.42 2.10 6.98
C THR A 103 -0.14 0.60 6.87
N MET A 104 -0.51 -0.15 7.89
CA MET A 104 -0.31 -1.59 7.89
C MET A 104 -1.62 -2.28 8.25
N GLY A 105 -1.99 -3.27 7.45
CA GLY A 105 -3.17 -4.09 7.65
C GLY A 105 -2.84 -5.56 7.50
N GLY A 106 -3.86 -6.40 7.56
CA GLY A 106 -3.76 -7.85 7.50
C GLY A 106 -4.07 -8.50 8.82
N HIS A 107 -3.90 -9.82 8.91
CA HIS A 107 -4.30 -10.58 10.09
C HIS A 107 -3.50 -10.18 11.34
N TYR A 108 -2.18 -10.09 11.22
CA TYR A 108 -1.35 -9.82 12.40
C TYR A 108 -1.56 -8.42 12.97
N PRO A 109 -1.50 -7.32 12.19
CA PRO A 109 -1.75 -5.99 12.74
C PRO A 109 -3.16 -5.82 13.31
N THR A 110 -4.15 -6.50 12.73
CA THR A 110 -5.53 -6.43 13.21
C THR A 110 -5.68 -7.12 14.57
N LEU A 111 -5.03 -8.26 14.76
CA LEU A 111 -5.14 -9.04 15.99
C LEU A 111 -4.16 -8.58 17.08
N SER A 112 -3.04 -7.96 16.68
CA SER A 112 -1.97 -7.57 17.60
C SER A 112 -1.43 -6.17 17.23
N PRO A 113 -2.27 -5.12 17.29
CA PRO A 113 -1.86 -3.79 16.84
C PRO A 113 -0.74 -3.20 17.68
N GLN A 114 -0.72 -3.43 18.98
CA GLN A 114 0.31 -2.89 19.88
C GLN A 114 1.68 -3.49 19.58
N GLN A 115 1.74 -4.81 19.40
CA GLN A 115 2.98 -5.50 19.06
C GLN A 115 3.48 -5.07 17.68
N THR A 116 2.56 -4.85 16.74
CA THR A 116 2.90 -4.38 15.40
C THR A 116 3.53 -2.99 15.46
N LEU A 117 2.93 -2.07 16.20
CA LEU A 117 3.46 -0.71 16.36
C LEU A 117 4.81 -0.70 17.07
N ALA A 118 5.02 -1.61 18.03
CA ALA A 118 6.30 -1.72 18.73
C ALA A 118 7.41 -2.20 17.79
N ALA A 119 7.09 -3.09 16.85
CA ALA A 119 8.07 -3.67 15.94
C ALA A 119 8.32 -2.79 14.70
N ALA A 120 7.31 -2.03 14.26
CA ALA A 120 7.37 -1.20 13.05
C ALA A 120 6.66 0.14 13.31
N PRO A 121 7.24 1.02 14.13
CA PRO A 121 6.61 2.29 14.51
C PRO A 121 6.52 3.32 13.38
#